data_aae6fc38b1a96c7dea1362831e782f18
#
_entry.id   aae6fc38b1a96c7dea1362831e782f18
#
_cell.length_a   1.000
_cell.length_b   1.000
_cell.length_c   1.000
_cell.angle_alpha   90.00
_cell.angle_beta   90.00
_cell.angle_gamma   90.00
#
_symmetry.space_group_name_H-M   'P 1'
#
loop_
_entity.id
_entity.type
_entity.pdbx_description
1 polymer ?
#
loop_
_entity_poly.entity_id
_entity_poly.type
_entity_poly.pdbx_seq_one_letter_code
_entity_poly.pdbx_strand_id
1 'polypeptide(L)'
;MTISRMTQADIRTVMRIESLSFTTSWPPSAFASELCDNKLAHYFVGRVGEAGQGDVVAYGGIWVILEDSHITTIAVHPDWRGKKYGEEMLVHLMREAIERGASWITLEARESNVVAQNLYRKYGFTTVSVRRAYYSDNGENAVVMWAGNLRGDLYRNRLAVLERGLTDAISGER
;
A
#
# COMPACT_ATOMS: atom_id res chain seq x y z
N MET A 1 12.28 7.12 2.16
CA MET A 1 12.68 6.20 1.05
C MET A 1 12.34 6.83 -0.29
N THR A 2 12.90 6.31 -1.39
CA THR A 2 12.50 6.73 -2.75
C THR A 2 11.52 5.73 -3.32
N ILE A 3 10.35 6.19 -3.79
CA ILE A 3 9.32 5.33 -4.39
C ILE A 3 9.37 5.49 -5.91
N SER A 4 9.34 4.37 -6.63
CA SER A 4 9.32 4.31 -8.09
C SER A 4 8.39 3.22 -8.58
N ARG A 5 8.02 3.25 -9.86
CA ARG A 5 7.23 2.17 -10.47
C ARG A 5 7.99 0.86 -10.39
N MET A 6 7.27 -0.19 -10.01
CA MET A 6 7.78 -1.56 -10.01
C MET A 6 8.00 -2.03 -11.45
N THR A 7 9.10 -2.72 -11.68
CA THR A 7 9.46 -3.35 -12.94
C THR A 7 9.57 -4.87 -12.78
N GLN A 8 9.67 -5.59 -13.89
CA GLN A 8 9.90 -7.04 -13.85
C GLN A 8 11.19 -7.42 -13.11
N ALA A 9 12.22 -6.57 -13.16
CA ALA A 9 13.49 -6.80 -12.45
C ALA A 9 13.32 -6.80 -10.93
N ASP A 10 12.28 -6.15 -10.42
CA ASP A 10 12.00 -6.04 -8.99
C ASP A 10 11.26 -7.27 -8.42
N ILE A 11 10.61 -8.07 -9.29
CA ILE A 11 9.74 -9.18 -8.87
C ILE A 11 10.47 -10.11 -7.89
N ARG A 12 11.72 -10.46 -8.17
CA ARG A 12 12.50 -11.37 -7.31
C ARG A 12 12.63 -10.84 -5.88
N THR A 13 12.91 -9.54 -5.74
CA THR A 13 13.07 -8.91 -4.41
C THR A 13 11.71 -8.73 -3.74
N VAL A 14 10.69 -8.33 -4.49
CA VAL A 14 9.31 -8.22 -4.00
C VAL A 14 8.80 -9.56 -3.49
N MET A 15 9.02 -10.65 -4.21
CA MET A 15 8.67 -12.01 -3.77
C MET A 15 9.32 -12.41 -2.44
N ARG A 16 10.56 -11.95 -2.19
CA ARG A 16 11.22 -12.17 -0.90
C ARG A 16 10.50 -11.40 0.22
N ILE A 17 10.13 -10.15 -0.01
CA ILE A 17 9.36 -9.35 0.97
C ILE A 17 7.98 -9.99 1.20
N GLU A 18 7.33 -10.42 0.13
CA GLU A 18 6.03 -11.11 0.14
C GLU A 18 6.07 -12.33 1.06
N SER A 19 7.03 -13.24 0.84
CA SER A 19 7.17 -14.49 1.61
C SER A 19 7.51 -14.26 3.09
N LEU A 20 8.16 -13.14 3.42
CA LEU A 20 8.46 -12.74 4.80
C LEU A 20 7.31 -12.00 5.49
N SER A 21 6.34 -11.52 4.71
CA SER A 21 5.26 -10.65 5.21
C SER A 21 3.91 -11.34 5.26
N PHE A 22 3.67 -12.33 4.40
CA PHE A 22 2.38 -13.01 4.28
C PHE A 22 2.55 -14.53 4.31
N THR A 23 1.63 -15.17 5.00
CA THR A 23 1.61 -16.64 5.11
C THR A 23 1.26 -17.30 3.78
N THR A 24 0.38 -16.66 3.00
CA THR A 24 0.03 -17.07 1.64
C THR A 24 0.53 -16.01 0.68
N SER A 25 1.66 -16.29 0.03
CA SER A 25 2.28 -15.36 -0.93
C SER A 25 1.67 -15.49 -2.30
N TRP A 26 1.59 -14.38 -3.02
CA TRP A 26 1.28 -14.41 -4.45
C TRP A 26 2.37 -15.15 -5.23
N PRO A 27 2.03 -15.92 -6.27
CA PRO A 27 3.04 -16.52 -7.12
C PRO A 27 3.74 -15.45 -7.99
N PRO A 28 5.00 -15.67 -8.40
CA PRO A 28 5.73 -14.72 -9.27
C PRO A 28 4.97 -14.37 -10.56
N SER A 29 4.24 -15.34 -11.11
CA SER A 29 3.43 -15.16 -12.32
C SER A 29 2.30 -14.14 -12.12
N ALA A 30 1.74 -14.01 -10.92
CA ALA A 30 0.72 -13.01 -10.63
C ALA A 30 1.28 -11.60 -10.75
N PHE A 31 2.45 -11.32 -10.15
CA PHE A 31 3.10 -10.02 -10.30
C PHE A 31 3.48 -9.74 -11.76
N ALA A 32 3.98 -10.74 -12.49
CA ALA A 32 4.31 -10.57 -13.91
C ALA A 32 3.07 -10.22 -14.74
N SER A 33 1.96 -10.90 -14.52
CA SER A 33 0.67 -10.61 -15.19
C SER A 33 0.13 -9.22 -14.82
N GLU A 34 0.18 -8.86 -13.53
CA GLU A 34 -0.24 -7.52 -13.08
C GLU A 34 0.58 -6.40 -13.75
N LEU A 35 1.89 -6.59 -13.92
CA LEU A 35 2.76 -5.58 -14.52
C LEU A 35 2.64 -5.50 -16.04
N CYS A 36 2.35 -6.62 -16.73
CA CYS A 36 2.37 -6.69 -18.19
C CYS A 36 0.97 -6.57 -18.80
N ASP A 37 -0.01 -7.24 -18.21
CA ASP A 37 -1.29 -7.48 -18.84
C ASP A 37 -2.41 -6.64 -18.23
N ASN A 38 -2.30 -6.27 -16.95
CA ASN A 38 -3.34 -5.53 -16.24
C ASN A 38 -3.11 -4.00 -16.33
N LYS A 39 -3.77 -3.35 -17.28
CA LYS A 39 -3.68 -1.89 -17.46
C LYS A 39 -4.27 -1.07 -16.31
N LEU A 40 -5.07 -1.70 -15.45
CA LEU A 40 -5.70 -1.06 -14.29
C LEU A 40 -4.80 -1.15 -13.04
N ALA A 41 -3.74 -1.97 -13.11
CA ALA A 41 -2.82 -2.21 -12.01
C ALA A 41 -1.63 -1.25 -12.04
N HIS A 42 -1.31 -0.71 -10.88
CA HIS A 42 -0.16 0.17 -10.68
C HIS A 42 0.61 -0.28 -9.45
N TYR A 43 1.81 -0.80 -9.66
CA TYR A 43 2.67 -1.32 -8.60
C TYR A 43 3.91 -0.44 -8.42
N PHE A 44 4.34 -0.29 -7.17
CA PHE A 44 5.45 0.55 -6.77
C PHE A 44 6.38 -0.18 -5.82
N VAL A 45 7.65 0.20 -5.86
CA VAL A 45 8.68 -0.26 -4.91
C VAL A 45 9.28 0.93 -4.18
N GLY A 46 9.54 0.76 -2.90
CA GLY A 46 10.26 1.71 -2.07
C GLY A 46 11.71 1.26 -1.86
N ARG A 47 12.67 2.14 -2.19
CA ARG A 47 14.10 1.87 -2.10
C ARG A 47 14.77 2.74 -1.05
N VAL A 48 15.75 2.17 -0.36
CA VAL A 48 16.61 2.88 0.60
C VAL A 48 18.06 2.73 0.19
N GLY A 49 18.81 3.82 0.16
CA GLY A 49 20.19 3.90 -0.31
C GLY A 49 20.37 5.06 -1.27
N GLU A 50 21.47 5.06 -2.04
CA GLU A 50 21.72 6.09 -3.03
C GLU A 50 20.65 6.08 -4.14
N ALA A 51 20.32 7.25 -4.66
CA ALA A 51 19.21 7.47 -5.57
C ALA A 51 19.24 6.49 -6.77
N GLY A 52 18.19 5.65 -6.87
CA GLY A 52 17.98 4.71 -7.98
C GLY A 52 18.67 3.35 -7.87
N GLN A 53 19.59 3.14 -6.91
CA GLN A 53 20.33 1.89 -6.73
C GLN A 53 20.16 1.23 -5.35
N GLY A 54 19.32 1.80 -4.50
CA GLY A 54 19.08 1.29 -3.15
C GLY A 54 18.33 -0.04 -3.11
N ASP A 55 18.41 -0.70 -1.95
CA ASP A 55 17.67 -1.93 -1.70
C ASP A 55 16.16 -1.69 -1.70
N VAL A 56 15.40 -2.57 -2.35
CA VAL A 56 13.94 -2.58 -2.25
C VAL A 56 13.55 -3.06 -0.87
N VAL A 57 12.91 -2.21 -0.10
CA VAL A 57 12.51 -2.48 1.30
C VAL A 57 11.00 -2.49 1.51
N ALA A 58 10.25 -1.96 0.55
CA ALA A 58 8.79 -1.92 0.59
C ALA A 58 8.23 -2.05 -0.82
N TYR A 59 6.98 -2.48 -0.92
CA TYR A 59 6.23 -2.43 -2.17
C TYR A 59 4.74 -2.25 -1.87
N GLY A 60 4.00 -1.83 -2.89
CA GLY A 60 2.56 -1.72 -2.83
C GLY A 60 1.94 -1.72 -4.22
N GLY A 61 0.68 -2.11 -4.28
CA GLY A 61 -0.09 -2.18 -5.50
C GLY A 61 -1.49 -1.61 -5.33
N ILE A 62 -1.99 -1.01 -6.40
CA ILE A 62 -3.34 -0.47 -6.47
C ILE A 62 -3.94 -0.74 -7.85
N TRP A 63 -5.21 -1.09 -7.87
CA TRP A 63 -6.03 -1.05 -9.08
C TRP A 63 -6.81 0.26 -9.10
N VAL A 64 -6.96 0.86 -10.28
CA VAL A 64 -7.79 2.05 -10.48
C VAL A 64 -8.76 1.77 -11.63
N ILE A 65 -10.05 1.81 -11.33
CA ILE A 65 -11.15 1.47 -12.24
C ILE A 65 -12.14 2.63 -12.20
N LEU A 66 -12.08 3.53 -13.17
CA LEU A 66 -12.90 4.75 -13.20
C LEU A 66 -12.68 5.59 -11.92
N GLU A 67 -13.74 5.76 -11.12
CA GLU A 67 -13.70 6.50 -9.87
C GLU A 67 -13.37 5.63 -8.64
N ASP A 68 -13.28 4.33 -8.82
CA ASP A 68 -12.95 3.38 -7.76
C ASP A 68 -11.48 3.00 -7.79
N SER A 69 -10.91 2.77 -6.62
CA SER A 69 -9.58 2.21 -6.48
C SER A 69 -9.51 1.17 -5.36
N HIS A 70 -8.58 0.23 -5.51
CA HIS A 70 -8.41 -0.85 -4.55
C HIS A 70 -6.93 -1.12 -4.29
N ILE A 71 -6.50 -0.97 -3.04
CA ILE A 71 -5.15 -1.37 -2.64
C ILE A 71 -5.11 -2.90 -2.56
N THR A 72 -4.35 -3.51 -3.46
CA THR A 72 -4.24 -4.97 -3.56
C THR A 72 -3.24 -5.54 -2.56
N THR A 73 -2.18 -4.79 -2.27
CA THR A 73 -1.12 -5.20 -1.34
C THR A 73 -0.29 -4.00 -0.87
N ILE A 74 0.19 -4.03 0.36
CA ILE A 74 1.26 -3.18 0.88
C ILE A 74 2.10 -4.04 1.82
N ALA A 75 3.42 -4.07 1.62
CA ALA A 75 4.32 -4.71 2.56
C ALA A 75 5.65 -3.96 2.70
N VAL A 76 6.23 -4.11 3.89
CA VAL A 76 7.58 -3.65 4.25
C VAL A 76 8.36 -4.84 4.76
N HIS A 77 9.59 -4.99 4.24
CA HIS A 77 10.51 -6.02 4.71
C HIS A 77 10.63 -5.98 6.24
N PRO A 78 10.56 -7.10 6.97
CA PRO A 78 10.54 -7.12 8.44
C PRO A 78 11.62 -6.26 9.10
N ASP A 79 12.87 -6.32 8.62
CA ASP A 79 14.01 -5.58 9.16
C ASP A 79 13.92 -4.05 8.97
N TRP A 80 12.96 -3.61 8.14
CA TRP A 80 12.76 -2.20 7.81
C TRP A 80 11.44 -1.64 8.36
N ARG A 81 10.70 -2.43 9.14
CA ARG A 81 9.47 -1.98 9.81
C ARG A 81 9.78 -0.97 10.91
N GLY A 82 8.79 -0.23 11.35
CA GLY A 82 8.95 0.81 12.39
C GLY A 82 9.49 2.16 11.88
N LYS A 83 9.97 2.21 10.62
CA LYS A 83 10.59 3.41 10.02
C LYS A 83 9.64 4.21 9.12
N LYS A 84 8.34 4.11 9.34
CA LYS A 84 7.29 4.82 8.56
C LYS A 84 7.17 4.42 7.08
N TYR A 85 7.96 3.48 6.55
CA TYR A 85 7.95 3.13 5.13
C TYR A 85 6.61 2.58 4.63
N GLY A 86 5.86 1.86 5.47
CA GLY A 86 4.49 1.44 5.15
C GLY A 86 3.53 2.62 5.02
N GLU A 87 3.72 3.64 5.84
CA GLU A 87 2.94 4.88 5.79
C GLU A 87 3.29 5.70 4.54
N GLU A 88 4.59 5.84 4.20
CA GLU A 88 5.02 6.50 2.95
C GLU A 88 4.41 5.79 1.72
N MET A 89 4.43 4.45 1.69
CA MET A 89 3.86 3.68 0.60
C MET A 89 2.34 3.87 0.50
N LEU A 90 1.61 3.83 1.62
CA LEU A 90 0.18 4.08 1.65
C LEU A 90 -0.16 5.47 1.07
N VAL A 91 0.54 6.51 1.53
CA VAL A 91 0.35 7.88 1.05
C VAL A 91 0.60 7.98 -0.46
N HIS A 92 1.66 7.35 -0.95
CA HIS A 92 1.96 7.30 -2.38
C HIS A 92 0.82 6.66 -3.18
N LEU A 93 0.31 5.48 -2.75
CA LEU A 93 -0.80 4.81 -3.43
C LEU A 93 -2.08 5.65 -3.42
N MET A 94 -2.36 6.38 -2.33
CA MET A 94 -3.50 7.29 -2.25
C MET A 94 -3.35 8.47 -3.21
N ARG A 95 -2.14 9.03 -3.37
CA ARG A 95 -1.85 10.07 -4.36
C ARG A 95 -2.06 9.56 -5.78
N GLU A 96 -1.52 8.40 -6.11
CA GLU A 96 -1.71 7.75 -7.41
C GLU A 96 -3.19 7.53 -7.72
N ALA A 97 -3.99 7.08 -6.73
CA ALA A 97 -5.43 6.93 -6.89
C ALA A 97 -6.10 8.25 -7.25
N ILE A 98 -5.80 9.32 -6.50
CA ILE A 98 -6.38 10.67 -6.72
C ILE A 98 -5.98 11.22 -8.08
N GLU A 99 -4.70 11.12 -8.46
CA GLU A 99 -4.18 11.59 -9.74
C GLU A 99 -4.81 10.88 -10.94
N ARG A 100 -5.18 9.60 -10.75
CA ARG A 100 -5.89 8.80 -11.77
C ARG A 100 -7.40 9.00 -11.77
N GLY A 101 -7.91 9.87 -10.92
CA GLY A 101 -9.32 10.24 -10.91
C GLY A 101 -10.19 9.46 -9.94
N ALA A 102 -9.62 8.62 -9.08
CA ALA A 102 -10.40 7.89 -8.09
C ALA A 102 -11.03 8.84 -7.06
N SER A 103 -12.30 8.60 -6.77
CA SER A 103 -13.07 9.26 -5.71
C SER A 103 -13.16 8.39 -4.45
N TRP A 104 -12.92 7.08 -4.61
CA TRP A 104 -13.04 6.06 -3.57
C TRP A 104 -11.82 5.15 -3.56
N ILE A 105 -11.43 4.70 -2.37
CA ILE A 105 -10.35 3.72 -2.21
C ILE A 105 -10.72 2.69 -1.16
N THR A 106 -10.49 1.42 -1.48
CA THR A 106 -10.80 0.27 -0.61
C THR A 106 -9.57 -0.58 -0.38
N LEU A 107 -9.61 -1.36 0.68
CA LEU A 107 -8.63 -2.41 0.98
C LEU A 107 -9.23 -3.46 1.92
N GLU A 108 -8.59 -4.63 1.98
CA GLU A 108 -8.80 -5.62 3.02
C GLU A 108 -7.58 -5.70 3.96
N ALA A 109 -7.86 -5.84 5.25
CA ALA A 109 -6.82 -6.08 6.26
C ALA A 109 -7.24 -7.23 7.18
N ARG A 110 -6.27 -8.02 7.67
CA ARG A 110 -6.56 -9.03 8.71
C ARG A 110 -7.19 -8.37 9.93
N GLU A 111 -8.18 -9.02 10.50
CA GLU A 111 -8.87 -8.53 11.70
C GLU A 111 -7.88 -8.37 12.88
N SER A 112 -6.87 -9.24 12.98
CA SER A 112 -5.80 -9.15 13.97
C SER A 112 -4.78 -8.04 13.72
N ASN A 113 -4.68 -7.51 12.48
CA ASN A 113 -3.69 -6.50 12.13
C ASN A 113 -4.15 -5.08 12.54
N VAL A 114 -4.27 -4.87 13.85
CA VAL A 114 -4.71 -3.59 14.43
C VAL A 114 -3.76 -2.44 14.08
N VAL A 115 -2.48 -2.72 13.91
CA VAL A 115 -1.46 -1.71 13.55
C VAL A 115 -1.77 -1.12 12.16
N ALA A 116 -2.00 -1.97 11.17
CA ALA A 116 -2.36 -1.51 9.83
C ALA A 116 -3.74 -0.82 9.81
N GLN A 117 -4.73 -1.36 10.51
CA GLN A 117 -6.04 -0.73 10.60
C GLN A 117 -5.98 0.67 11.21
N ASN A 118 -5.16 0.88 12.25
CA ASN A 118 -4.96 2.21 12.85
C ASN A 118 -4.28 3.17 11.89
N LEU A 119 -3.29 2.68 11.13
CA LEU A 119 -2.68 3.46 10.05
C LEU A 119 -3.74 3.89 9.03
N TYR A 120 -4.56 2.97 8.54
CA TYR A 120 -5.61 3.29 7.57
C TYR A 120 -6.64 4.29 8.13
N ARG A 121 -7.07 4.12 9.39
CA ARG A 121 -7.97 5.08 10.05
C ARG A 121 -7.40 6.49 10.12
N LYS A 122 -6.09 6.64 10.37
CA LYS A 122 -5.39 7.94 10.34
C LYS A 122 -5.63 8.67 9.01
N TYR A 123 -5.66 7.92 7.91
CA TYR A 123 -5.87 8.44 6.55
C TYR A 123 -7.34 8.45 6.10
N GLY A 124 -8.28 8.29 7.03
CA GLY A 124 -9.71 8.45 6.78
C GLY A 124 -10.44 7.20 6.32
N PHE A 125 -9.78 6.03 6.35
CA PHE A 125 -10.47 4.77 6.11
C PHE A 125 -11.38 4.41 7.30
N THR A 126 -12.55 3.90 6.99
CA THR A 126 -13.52 3.36 7.95
C THR A 126 -13.83 1.91 7.61
N THR A 127 -14.09 1.08 8.61
CA THR A 127 -14.55 -0.30 8.39
C THR A 127 -15.98 -0.29 7.88
N VAL A 128 -16.23 -0.90 6.74
CA VAL A 128 -17.56 -0.97 6.11
C VAL A 128 -18.17 -2.37 6.14
N SER A 129 -17.35 -3.40 6.19
CA SER A 129 -17.80 -4.79 6.31
C SER A 129 -16.70 -5.71 6.83
N VAL A 130 -17.07 -6.96 7.09
CA VAL A 130 -16.14 -8.04 7.46
C VAL A 130 -16.40 -9.23 6.54
N ARG A 131 -15.37 -9.72 5.88
CA ARG A 131 -15.41 -10.97 5.10
C ARG A 131 -14.98 -12.12 6.02
N ARG A 132 -15.91 -13.00 6.34
CA ARG A 132 -15.63 -14.13 7.23
C ARG A 132 -14.76 -15.18 6.54
N ALA A 133 -13.82 -15.77 7.29
CA ALA A 133 -12.92 -16.83 6.83
C ALA A 133 -12.22 -16.51 5.50
N TYR A 134 -11.83 -15.24 5.32
CA TYR A 134 -11.27 -14.74 4.08
C TYR A 134 -9.86 -15.27 3.82
N TYR A 135 -9.04 -15.33 4.87
CA TYR A 135 -7.67 -15.80 4.75
C TYR A 135 -7.62 -17.33 4.89
N SER A 136 -7.28 -18.00 3.80
CA SER A 136 -7.31 -19.46 3.69
C SER A 136 -6.26 -20.20 4.53
N ASP A 137 -5.23 -19.49 4.98
CA ASP A 137 -4.14 -20.05 5.80
C ASP A 137 -4.59 -20.39 7.22
N ASN A 138 -5.48 -19.60 7.82
CA ASN A 138 -5.92 -19.78 9.19
C ASN A 138 -7.42 -19.52 9.42
N GLY A 139 -8.18 -19.23 8.35
CA GLY A 139 -9.60 -18.92 8.44
C GLY A 139 -9.91 -17.56 9.08
N GLU A 140 -8.92 -16.69 9.19
CA GLU A 140 -9.10 -15.36 9.79
C GLU A 140 -10.01 -14.48 8.92
N ASN A 141 -10.77 -13.61 9.57
CA ASN A 141 -11.60 -12.63 8.89
C ASN A 141 -10.75 -11.50 8.30
N ALA A 142 -11.25 -10.90 7.20
CA ALA A 142 -10.75 -9.63 6.73
C ALA A 142 -11.75 -8.51 7.06
N VAL A 143 -11.26 -7.42 7.62
CA VAL A 143 -12.01 -6.16 7.66
C VAL A 143 -11.86 -5.46 6.32
N VAL A 144 -12.98 -5.10 5.70
CA VAL A 144 -13.00 -4.27 4.50
C VAL A 144 -13.08 -2.83 4.94
N MET A 145 -12.11 -2.05 4.54
CA MET A 145 -12.04 -0.63 4.87
C MET A 145 -12.09 0.21 3.59
N TRP A 146 -12.72 1.37 3.69
CA TRP A 146 -12.80 2.30 2.58
C TRP A 146 -12.65 3.75 3.03
N ALA A 147 -12.14 4.60 2.14
CA ALA A 147 -12.16 6.04 2.26
C ALA A 147 -12.77 6.65 1.00
N GLY A 148 -13.55 7.70 1.16
CA GLY A 148 -14.27 8.34 0.07
C GLY A 148 -14.06 9.83 -0.01
N ASN A 149 -14.61 10.42 -1.08
CA ASN A 149 -14.46 11.84 -1.38
C ASN A 149 -12.99 12.29 -1.49
N LEU A 150 -12.14 11.41 -2.05
CA LEU A 150 -10.69 11.63 -2.13
C LEU A 150 -10.33 12.89 -2.92
N ARG A 151 -11.17 13.27 -3.88
CA ARG A 151 -10.98 14.46 -4.75
C ARG A 151 -11.51 15.74 -4.13
N GLY A 152 -12.27 15.66 -3.04
CA GLY A 152 -12.80 16.82 -2.33
C GLY A 152 -11.69 17.63 -1.64
N ASP A 153 -11.83 18.95 -1.63
CA ASP A 153 -10.81 19.85 -1.07
C ASP A 153 -10.51 19.56 0.41
N LEU A 154 -11.54 19.21 1.16
CA LEU A 154 -11.37 18.86 2.58
C LEU A 154 -10.44 17.65 2.77
N TYR A 155 -10.64 16.60 1.96
CA TYR A 155 -9.83 15.40 2.02
C TYR A 155 -8.39 15.67 1.55
N ARG A 156 -8.23 16.38 0.43
CA ARG A 156 -6.92 16.77 -0.11
C ARG A 156 -6.11 17.62 0.87
N ASN A 157 -6.76 18.58 1.52
CA ASN A 157 -6.12 19.42 2.53
C ASN A 157 -5.69 18.60 3.74
N ARG A 158 -6.55 17.69 4.23
CA ARG A 158 -6.21 16.77 5.32
C ARG A 158 -5.01 15.87 4.94
N LEU A 159 -5.03 15.28 3.76
CA LEU A 159 -3.94 14.43 3.27
C LEU A 159 -2.63 15.21 3.22
N ALA A 160 -2.63 16.42 2.69
CA ALA A 160 -1.45 17.27 2.62
C ALA A 160 -0.89 17.65 4.01
N VAL A 161 -1.73 17.82 5.03
CA VAL A 161 -1.29 18.04 6.42
C VAL A 161 -0.62 16.79 6.97
N LEU A 162 -1.22 15.61 6.76
CA LEU A 162 -0.67 14.34 7.23
C LEU A 162 0.67 14.00 6.55
N GLU A 163 0.81 14.31 5.26
CA GLU A 163 2.07 14.13 4.52
C GLU A 163 3.19 15.01 5.05
N ARG A 164 2.91 16.28 5.32
CA ARG A 164 3.92 17.17 5.95
C ARG A 164 4.38 16.63 7.30
N GLY A 165 3.44 16.24 8.16
CA GLY A 165 3.78 15.63 9.45
C GLY A 165 4.57 14.33 9.33
N LEU A 166 4.31 13.52 8.29
CA LEU A 166 5.09 12.31 8.00
C LEU A 166 6.52 12.67 7.57
N THR A 167 6.67 13.64 6.68
CA THR A 167 7.97 14.13 6.20
C THR A 167 8.81 14.67 7.35
N ASP A 168 8.21 15.46 8.23
CA ASP A 168 8.88 16.04 9.40
C ASP A 168 9.34 14.94 10.37
N ALA A 169 8.49 13.92 10.61
CA ALA A 169 8.82 12.79 11.47
C ALA A 169 10.01 11.98 10.92
N ILE A 170 10.03 11.70 9.61
CA ILE A 170 11.13 10.97 8.96
C ILE A 170 12.43 11.78 8.94
N SER A 171 12.34 13.10 8.81
CA SER A 171 13.51 13.99 8.80
C SER A 171 14.10 14.19 10.21
N GLY A 172 13.26 14.15 11.25
CA GLY A 172 13.68 14.28 12.64
C GLY A 172 14.27 13.00 13.25
N GLU A 173 14.06 11.85 12.63
CA GLU A 173 14.63 10.55 13.05
C GLU A 173 16.01 10.27 12.42
N ARG A 174 16.55 11.17 11.60
CA ARG A 174 17.90 11.10 11.00
C ARG A 174 18.85 12.00 11.77
#